data_dca1f3ea09db9407623fa0b2c39c66a3
#
_entry.id   dca1f3ea09db9407623fa0b2c39c66a3
#
_cell.length_a   1.000
_cell.length_b   1.000
_cell.length_c   1.000
_cell.angle_alpha   90.00
_cell.angle_beta   90.00
_cell.angle_gamma   90.00
#
_symmetry.space_group_name_H-M   'P 1'
#
loop_
_entity.id
_entity.type
_entity.pdbx_description
1 polymer ?
#
loop_
_entity_poly.entity_id
_entity_poly.type
_entity_poly.pdbx_seq_one_letter_code
_entity_poly.pdbx_strand_id
1 'polypeptide(L)'
;MTTAQPLPDKPNNRPSKGVVIGVIIVAIALIAGIITWTTKGRSNADESANPTVRIGTTEAGASFWPIYKKKAAEQGINIEPITFNDYNQPNRALAQKQLDLNYFQHIFFLTNYNVENNDSLIPLEATYIVPLGLHSKTHDKLSQIPSGGNIAIPNDATNGGRALLLLDKAGLTVTEGGTVT
;
A
#
# COMPACT_ATOMS: atom_id res chain seq x y z
N MET A 1 5.95 38.66 22.41
CA MET A 1 6.90 37.57 22.13
C MET A 1 6.39 36.34 22.87
N THR A 2 5.68 35.45 22.16
CA THR A 2 5.12 34.21 22.74
C THR A 2 6.12 33.12 22.47
N THR A 3 6.81 32.62 23.48
CA THR A 3 7.72 31.49 23.40
C THR A 3 6.93 30.24 23.18
N ALA A 4 7.15 29.58 22.03
CA ALA A 4 6.58 28.26 21.72
C ALA A 4 7.14 27.21 22.69
N GLN A 5 6.27 26.49 23.34
CA GLN A 5 6.60 25.38 24.24
C GLN A 5 7.10 24.19 23.42
N PRO A 6 8.22 23.56 23.78
CA PRO A 6 8.71 22.38 23.04
C PRO A 6 7.72 21.21 23.18
N LEU A 7 7.54 20.47 22.07
CA LEU A 7 6.71 19.28 22.04
C LEU A 7 7.33 18.19 22.94
N PRO A 8 6.52 17.39 23.65
CA PRO A 8 7.01 16.30 24.47
C PRO A 8 7.69 15.22 23.60
N ASP A 9 8.76 14.66 24.13
CA ASP A 9 9.53 13.58 23.48
C ASP A 9 8.64 12.39 23.20
N LYS A 10 8.75 11.88 21.98
CA LYS A 10 8.01 10.70 21.50
C LYS A 10 8.48 9.47 22.28
N PRO A 11 7.60 8.68 22.91
CA PRO A 11 8.00 7.46 23.60
C PRO A 11 8.65 6.49 22.62
N ASN A 12 9.86 6.03 22.96
CA ASN A 12 10.65 5.09 22.16
C ASN A 12 10.12 3.65 22.36
N ASN A 13 8.93 3.37 21.82
CA ASN A 13 8.34 2.04 21.82
C ASN A 13 8.77 1.26 20.57
N ARG A 14 10.02 0.80 20.53
CA ARG A 14 10.41 -0.24 19.56
C ARG A 14 9.89 -1.58 20.06
N PRO A 15 8.99 -2.26 19.33
CA PRO A 15 8.54 -3.57 19.73
C PRO A 15 9.74 -4.54 19.78
N SER A 16 9.78 -5.39 20.79
CA SER A 16 10.83 -6.40 20.91
C SER A 16 10.74 -7.39 19.72
N LYS A 17 11.89 -7.97 19.33
CA LYS A 17 11.93 -8.96 18.23
C LYS A 17 10.92 -10.10 18.42
N GLY A 18 10.64 -10.47 19.65
CA GLY A 18 9.63 -11.48 20.00
C GLY A 18 8.20 -11.03 19.69
N VAL A 19 7.88 -9.75 19.89
CA VAL A 19 6.55 -9.20 19.56
C VAL A 19 6.34 -9.17 18.05
N VAL A 20 7.36 -8.78 17.27
CA VAL A 20 7.29 -8.77 15.80
C VAL A 20 7.11 -10.19 15.25
N ILE A 21 7.83 -11.18 15.77
CA ILE A 21 7.67 -12.58 15.38
C ILE A 21 6.28 -13.10 15.79
N GLY A 22 5.79 -12.75 16.97
CA GLY A 22 4.46 -13.11 17.43
C GLY A 22 3.34 -12.56 16.55
N VAL A 23 3.43 -11.32 16.12
CA VAL A 23 2.44 -10.68 15.20
C VAL A 23 2.44 -11.36 13.84
N ILE A 24 3.61 -11.70 13.29
CA ILE A 24 3.72 -12.43 12.03
C ILE A 24 3.07 -13.82 12.14
N ILE A 25 3.29 -14.53 13.24
CA ILE A 25 2.68 -15.86 13.47
C ILE A 25 1.16 -15.75 13.61
N VAL A 26 0.63 -14.73 14.29
CA VAL A 26 -0.81 -14.50 14.42
C VAL A 26 -1.44 -14.14 13.07
N ALA A 27 -0.80 -13.29 12.27
CA ALA A 27 -1.29 -12.97 10.93
C ALA A 27 -1.36 -14.22 10.04
N ILE A 28 -0.34 -15.09 10.11
CA ILE A 28 -0.31 -16.35 9.36
C ILE A 28 -1.37 -17.33 9.88
N ALA A 29 -1.60 -17.41 11.19
CA ALA A 29 -2.63 -18.26 11.78
C ALA A 29 -4.05 -17.79 11.40
N LEU A 30 -4.28 -16.48 11.31
CA LEU A 30 -5.55 -15.91 10.83
C LEU A 30 -5.77 -16.22 9.34
N ILE A 31 -4.74 -16.15 8.51
CA ILE A 31 -4.80 -16.53 7.09
C ILE A 31 -5.11 -18.03 6.95
N ALA A 32 -4.47 -18.89 7.74
CA ALA A 32 -4.75 -20.32 7.77
C ALA A 32 -6.19 -20.62 8.24
N GLY A 33 -6.70 -19.88 9.22
CA GLY A 33 -8.08 -19.98 9.70
C GLY A 33 -9.13 -19.59 8.64
N ILE A 34 -8.86 -18.55 7.87
CA ILE A 34 -9.72 -18.10 6.76
C ILE A 34 -9.71 -19.14 5.63
N ILE A 35 -8.55 -19.71 5.30
CA ILE A 35 -8.41 -20.75 4.26
C ILE A 35 -9.22 -22.00 4.63
N THR A 36 -9.19 -22.45 5.89
CA THR A 36 -9.97 -23.61 6.32
C THR A 36 -11.48 -23.38 6.29
N TRP A 37 -11.93 -22.13 6.40
CA TRP A 37 -13.37 -21.82 6.34
C TRP A 37 -13.88 -21.70 4.89
N THR A 38 -13.05 -21.19 3.97
CA THR A 38 -13.43 -21.05 2.54
C THR A 38 -13.34 -22.36 1.77
N THR A 39 -12.49 -23.31 2.18
CA THR A 39 -12.36 -24.61 1.50
C THR A 39 -13.51 -25.58 1.80
N LYS A 40 -14.28 -25.37 2.87
CA LYS A 40 -15.43 -26.23 3.22
C LYS A 40 -16.60 -26.15 2.23
N GLY A 41 -16.57 -25.20 1.28
CA GLY A 41 -17.57 -25.02 0.21
C GLY A 41 -17.11 -25.37 -1.20
N ARG A 42 -15.87 -25.81 -1.39
CA ARG A 42 -15.29 -26.08 -2.70
C ARG A 42 -14.93 -27.58 -2.79
N SER A 43 -15.92 -28.38 -3.10
CA SER A 43 -15.74 -29.79 -3.45
C SER A 43 -14.95 -29.91 -4.79
N ASN A 44 -13.88 -30.73 -4.77
CA ASN A 44 -13.02 -31.17 -5.86
C ASN A 44 -11.90 -30.18 -6.30
N ALA A 45 -10.99 -29.87 -5.39
CA ALA A 45 -9.61 -29.53 -5.76
C ALA A 45 -8.68 -30.58 -5.15
N ASP A 46 -7.70 -31.02 -5.91
CA ASP A 46 -6.67 -31.99 -5.54
C ASP A 46 -6.17 -31.76 -4.10
N GLU A 47 -6.40 -32.69 -3.20
CA GLU A 47 -6.16 -32.59 -1.75
C GLU A 47 -4.66 -32.53 -1.40
N SER A 48 -3.77 -32.51 -2.41
CA SER A 48 -2.31 -32.46 -2.25
C SER A 48 -1.64 -31.13 -2.64
N ALA A 49 -2.39 -30.16 -3.18
CA ALA A 49 -1.81 -28.89 -3.61
C ALA A 49 -1.92 -27.82 -2.50
N ASN A 50 -0.81 -27.15 -2.18
CA ASN A 50 -0.80 -26.01 -1.27
C ASN A 50 -1.82 -24.94 -1.71
N PRO A 51 -2.61 -24.35 -0.80
CA PRO A 51 -3.55 -23.30 -1.14
C PRO A 51 -2.82 -22.11 -1.77
N THR A 52 -3.42 -21.54 -2.82
CA THR A 52 -2.88 -20.35 -3.49
C THR A 52 -3.61 -19.10 -3.05
N VAL A 53 -2.85 -18.10 -2.57
CA VAL A 53 -3.33 -16.76 -2.19
C VAL A 53 -3.02 -15.79 -3.32
N ARG A 54 -4.05 -15.24 -3.95
CA ARG A 54 -3.96 -14.24 -5.02
C ARG A 54 -3.89 -12.85 -4.42
N ILE A 55 -2.79 -12.14 -4.66
CA ILE A 55 -2.51 -10.83 -4.08
C ILE A 55 -2.48 -9.76 -5.16
N GLY A 56 -3.46 -8.85 -5.16
CA GLY A 56 -3.50 -7.71 -6.07
C GLY A 56 -2.42 -6.68 -5.73
N THR A 57 -1.62 -6.29 -6.72
CA THR A 57 -0.52 -5.34 -6.56
C THR A 57 -0.26 -4.56 -7.84
N THR A 58 0.31 -3.36 -7.71
CA THR A 58 0.83 -2.58 -8.84
C THR A 58 2.32 -2.86 -9.08
N GLU A 59 2.96 -3.66 -8.23
CA GLU A 59 4.41 -3.91 -8.21
C GLU A 59 4.76 -5.40 -8.25
N ALA A 60 4.07 -6.21 -9.11
CA ALA A 60 4.32 -7.65 -9.19
C ALA A 60 5.74 -8.01 -9.63
N GLY A 61 6.47 -7.09 -10.26
CA GLY A 61 7.89 -7.23 -10.62
C GLY A 61 8.88 -6.87 -9.51
N ALA A 62 8.43 -6.48 -8.32
CA ALA A 62 9.33 -6.06 -7.25
C ALA A 62 10.19 -7.21 -6.72
N SER A 63 11.44 -6.91 -6.36
CA SER A 63 12.46 -7.90 -5.95
C SER A 63 12.15 -8.65 -4.65
N PHE A 64 11.21 -8.16 -3.85
CA PHE A 64 10.78 -8.84 -2.61
C PHE A 64 9.83 -10.02 -2.85
N TRP A 65 9.11 -10.10 -3.98
CA TRP A 65 8.16 -11.17 -4.25
C TRP A 65 8.76 -12.58 -4.24
N PRO A 66 9.94 -12.82 -4.83
CA PRO A 66 10.60 -14.14 -4.72
C PRO A 66 10.85 -14.57 -3.27
N ILE A 67 11.20 -13.61 -2.39
CA ILE A 67 11.43 -13.88 -0.97
C ILE A 67 10.11 -14.24 -0.26
N TYR A 68 9.04 -13.52 -0.54
CA TYR A 68 7.72 -13.79 0.03
C TYR A 68 7.17 -15.13 -0.43
N LYS A 69 7.26 -15.43 -1.74
CA LYS A 69 6.85 -16.74 -2.30
C LYS A 69 7.60 -17.90 -1.63
N LYS A 70 8.93 -17.77 -1.47
CA LYS A 70 9.73 -18.79 -0.81
C LYS A 70 9.28 -19.00 0.65
N LYS A 71 9.15 -17.93 1.42
CA LYS A 71 8.74 -18.01 2.83
C LYS A 71 7.31 -18.56 3.00
N ALA A 72 6.41 -18.24 2.12
CA ALA A 72 5.05 -18.78 2.14
C ALA A 72 5.05 -20.28 1.79
N ALA A 73 5.84 -20.70 0.79
CA ALA A 73 5.98 -22.09 0.40
C ALA A 73 6.56 -22.95 1.54
N GLU A 74 7.49 -22.44 2.34
CA GLU A 74 8.01 -23.09 3.54
C GLU A 74 6.91 -23.38 4.59
N GLN A 75 5.75 -22.69 4.46
CA GLN A 75 4.58 -22.84 5.34
C GLN A 75 3.39 -23.52 4.61
N GLY A 76 3.63 -24.10 3.45
CA GLY A 76 2.59 -24.78 2.69
C GLY A 76 1.60 -23.85 2.00
N ILE A 77 1.99 -22.61 1.68
CA ILE A 77 1.13 -21.61 1.01
C ILE A 77 1.80 -21.15 -0.28
N ASN A 78 1.05 -21.13 -1.38
CA ASN A 78 1.48 -20.50 -2.62
C ASN A 78 1.00 -19.04 -2.66
N ILE A 79 1.88 -18.11 -3.09
CA ILE A 79 1.53 -16.71 -3.33
C ILE A 79 1.56 -16.43 -4.82
N GLU A 80 0.48 -15.85 -5.33
CA GLU A 80 0.34 -15.40 -6.71
C GLU A 80 0.08 -13.88 -6.75
N PRO A 81 1.09 -13.04 -7.03
CA PRO A 81 0.90 -11.61 -7.27
C PRO A 81 0.19 -11.38 -8.60
N ILE A 82 -0.93 -10.67 -8.56
CA ILE A 82 -1.73 -10.29 -9.74
C ILE A 82 -1.46 -8.81 -10.03
N THR A 83 -0.92 -8.52 -11.22
CA THR A 83 -0.57 -7.15 -11.62
C THR A 83 -1.77 -6.33 -12.03
N PHE A 84 -1.85 -5.11 -11.51
CA PHE A 84 -2.76 -4.07 -11.96
C PHE A 84 -1.97 -2.85 -12.45
N ASN A 85 -2.50 -2.15 -13.46
CA ASN A 85 -1.85 -0.99 -14.05
C ASN A 85 -2.33 0.34 -13.47
N ASP A 86 -3.31 0.31 -12.58
CA ASP A 86 -3.84 1.49 -11.88
C ASP A 86 -4.23 1.15 -10.43
N TYR A 87 -4.49 2.19 -9.64
CA TYR A 87 -4.83 2.04 -8.22
C TYR A 87 -6.32 1.80 -7.95
N ASN A 88 -7.21 1.93 -8.95
CA ASN A 88 -8.65 1.82 -8.75
C ASN A 88 -9.15 0.36 -8.81
N GLN A 89 -8.48 -0.47 -9.61
CA GLN A 89 -8.93 -1.83 -9.87
C GLN A 89 -8.69 -2.82 -8.71
N PRO A 90 -7.54 -2.81 -7.98
CA PRO A 90 -7.25 -3.84 -6.98
C PRO A 90 -8.29 -3.94 -5.87
N ASN A 91 -8.76 -2.80 -5.33
CA ASN A 91 -9.78 -2.81 -4.27
C ASN A 91 -11.12 -3.35 -4.76
N ARG A 92 -11.53 -2.97 -5.97
CA ARG A 92 -12.74 -3.49 -6.60
C ARG A 92 -12.66 -5.00 -6.83
N ALA A 93 -11.53 -5.49 -7.33
CA ALA A 93 -11.31 -6.91 -7.55
C ALA A 93 -11.34 -7.71 -6.23
N LEU A 94 -10.79 -7.15 -5.14
CA LEU A 94 -10.86 -7.75 -3.82
C LEU A 94 -12.30 -7.77 -3.28
N ALA A 95 -13.03 -6.67 -3.37
CA ALA A 95 -14.44 -6.58 -2.96
C ALA A 95 -15.33 -7.59 -3.73
N GLN A 96 -15.01 -7.82 -5.00
CA GLN A 96 -15.68 -8.81 -5.86
C GLN A 96 -15.17 -10.25 -5.66
N LYS A 97 -14.30 -10.51 -4.69
CA LYS A 97 -13.72 -11.84 -4.38
C LYS A 97 -12.90 -12.45 -5.53
N GLN A 98 -12.39 -11.62 -6.44
CA GLN A 98 -11.48 -12.03 -7.51
C GLN A 98 -10.04 -12.17 -7.00
N LEU A 99 -9.74 -11.57 -5.85
CA LEU A 99 -8.48 -11.61 -5.11
C LEU A 99 -8.76 -12.06 -3.68
N ASP A 100 -7.72 -12.52 -3.02
CA ASP A 100 -7.75 -12.88 -1.61
C ASP A 100 -7.18 -11.75 -0.74
N LEU A 101 -6.20 -11.00 -1.25
CA LEU A 101 -5.54 -9.88 -0.58
C LEU A 101 -5.15 -8.78 -1.59
N ASN A 102 -4.87 -7.59 -1.08
CA ASN A 102 -4.18 -6.51 -1.78
C ASN A 102 -2.88 -6.12 -1.10
N TYR A 103 -1.89 -5.71 -1.90
CA TYR A 103 -0.60 -5.23 -1.43
C TYR A 103 -0.12 -4.09 -2.35
N PHE A 104 -0.60 -2.84 -2.13
CA PHE A 104 -0.24 -1.71 -2.99
C PHE A 104 -0.47 -0.33 -2.35
N GLN A 105 -1.39 -0.20 -1.39
CA GLN A 105 -1.94 1.08 -0.96
C GLN A 105 -1.55 1.47 0.47
N HIS A 106 -1.59 2.76 0.75
CA HIS A 106 -1.53 3.28 2.10
C HIS A 106 -2.94 3.43 2.69
N ILE A 107 -3.01 3.55 4.02
CA ILE A 107 -4.27 3.56 4.77
C ILE A 107 -5.25 4.66 4.32
N PHE A 108 -4.76 5.87 3.99
CA PHE A 108 -5.63 6.95 3.54
C PHE A 108 -6.32 6.64 2.21
N PHE A 109 -5.61 5.97 1.28
CA PHE A 109 -6.20 5.55 0.02
C PHE A 109 -7.29 4.49 0.24
N LEU A 110 -7.04 3.49 1.10
CA LEU A 110 -8.03 2.48 1.47
C LEU A 110 -9.27 3.12 2.11
N THR A 111 -9.07 4.04 3.06
CA THR A 111 -10.18 4.73 3.73
C THR A 111 -11.03 5.54 2.74
N ASN A 112 -10.38 6.30 1.84
CA ASN A 112 -11.08 7.05 0.81
C ASN A 112 -11.89 6.13 -0.13
N TYR A 113 -11.28 5.01 -0.57
CA TYR A 113 -11.96 4.01 -1.38
C TYR A 113 -13.22 3.48 -0.69
N ASN A 114 -13.12 3.08 0.58
CA ASN A 114 -14.26 2.56 1.34
C ASN A 114 -15.39 3.59 1.43
N VAL A 115 -15.06 4.86 1.71
CA VAL A 115 -16.05 5.94 1.79
C VAL A 115 -16.74 6.17 0.45
N GLU A 116 -15.97 6.29 -0.63
CA GLU A 116 -16.50 6.59 -1.96
C GLU A 116 -17.34 5.44 -2.55
N ASN A 117 -17.00 4.19 -2.21
CA ASN A 117 -17.66 3.00 -2.76
C ASN A 117 -18.63 2.33 -1.78
N ASN A 118 -18.83 2.90 -0.58
CA ASN A 118 -19.61 2.29 0.50
C ASN A 118 -19.16 0.84 0.77
N ASP A 119 -17.84 0.64 0.82
CA ASP A 119 -17.19 -0.65 1.01
C ASP A 119 -16.60 -0.77 2.42
N SER A 120 -16.13 -1.97 2.81
CA SER A 120 -15.66 -2.28 4.15
C SER A 120 -14.35 -3.09 4.16
N LEU A 121 -13.49 -2.87 3.19
CA LEU A 121 -12.16 -3.50 3.16
C LEU A 121 -11.34 -3.06 4.38
N ILE A 122 -10.69 -4.00 5.03
CA ILE A 122 -9.90 -3.76 6.24
C ILE A 122 -8.40 -3.93 5.99
N PRO A 123 -7.54 -3.11 6.61
CA PRO A 123 -6.10 -3.36 6.60
C PRO A 123 -5.78 -4.52 7.54
N LEU A 124 -4.91 -5.44 7.11
CA LEU A 124 -4.43 -6.52 7.96
C LEU A 124 -3.15 -6.10 8.70
N GLU A 125 -2.18 -5.51 8.00
CA GLU A 125 -0.89 -5.14 8.56
C GLU A 125 -0.23 -4.04 7.72
N ALA A 126 0.63 -3.23 8.36
CA ALA A 126 1.52 -2.29 7.68
C ALA A 126 2.83 -2.99 7.33
N THR A 127 3.23 -2.93 6.07
CA THR A 127 4.41 -3.66 5.56
C THR A 127 5.64 -2.77 5.39
N TYR A 128 5.50 -1.65 4.68
CA TYR A 128 6.60 -0.69 4.46
C TYR A 128 6.06 0.72 4.23
N ILE A 129 6.93 1.70 4.31
CA ILE A 129 6.61 3.11 4.04
C ILE A 129 7.40 3.56 2.82
N VAL A 130 6.70 4.14 1.85
CA VAL A 130 7.31 4.80 0.69
C VAL A 130 7.13 6.31 0.84
N PRO A 131 8.24 7.07 0.98
CA PRO A 131 8.17 8.52 0.97
C PRO A 131 7.78 9.02 -0.41
N LEU A 132 6.93 10.04 -0.46
CA LEU A 132 6.67 10.75 -1.70
C LEU A 132 7.85 11.69 -1.99
N GLY A 133 8.38 11.64 -3.21
CA GLY A 133 9.50 12.47 -3.65
C GLY A 133 9.15 13.29 -4.88
N LEU A 134 9.77 14.47 -5.02
CA LEU A 134 9.77 15.24 -6.25
C LEU A 134 10.95 14.79 -7.13
N HIS A 135 10.67 14.41 -8.36
CA HIS A 135 11.65 13.87 -9.32
C HIS A 135 11.65 14.68 -10.58
N SER A 136 12.80 14.82 -11.22
CA SER A 136 12.95 15.44 -12.53
C SER A 136 13.94 14.66 -13.40
N LYS A 137 13.72 14.67 -14.71
CA LYS A 137 14.69 14.16 -15.70
C LYS A 137 15.64 15.24 -16.20
N THR A 138 15.32 16.52 -15.97
CA THR A 138 16.00 17.67 -16.58
C THR A 138 16.54 18.67 -15.56
N HIS A 139 16.13 18.59 -14.30
CA HIS A 139 16.53 19.51 -13.23
C HIS A 139 17.09 18.74 -12.04
N ASP A 140 18.27 19.14 -11.57
CA ASP A 140 18.94 18.54 -10.42
C ASP A 140 18.64 19.26 -9.11
N LYS A 141 18.05 20.46 -9.17
CA LYS A 141 17.77 21.33 -8.02
C LYS A 141 16.42 22.03 -8.17
N LEU A 142 15.72 22.25 -7.05
CA LEU A 142 14.45 23.00 -7.01
C LEU A 142 14.59 24.40 -7.64
N SER A 143 15.72 25.09 -7.43
CA SER A 143 15.96 26.42 -7.95
C SER A 143 16.06 26.51 -9.48
N GLN A 144 16.13 25.37 -10.18
CA GLN A 144 16.15 25.28 -11.64
C GLN A 144 14.76 25.15 -12.24
N ILE A 145 13.74 24.92 -11.43
CA ILE A 145 12.34 24.84 -11.90
C ILE A 145 11.90 26.24 -12.32
N PRO A 146 11.55 26.47 -13.60
CA PRO A 146 11.17 27.77 -14.07
C PRO A 146 9.80 28.20 -13.51
N SER A 147 9.59 29.51 -13.36
CA SER A 147 8.26 30.04 -13.09
C SER A 147 7.32 29.67 -14.25
N GLY A 148 6.12 29.15 -13.92
CA GLY A 148 5.17 28.63 -14.89
C GLY A 148 5.53 27.23 -15.44
N GLY A 149 6.50 26.56 -14.85
CA GLY A 149 6.83 25.16 -15.17
C GLY A 149 5.70 24.19 -14.81
N ASN A 150 5.56 23.11 -15.56
CA ASN A 150 4.56 22.09 -15.32
C ASN A 150 5.09 21.00 -14.36
N ILE A 151 4.31 20.65 -13.37
CA ILE A 151 4.59 19.56 -12.44
C ILE A 151 3.44 18.55 -12.49
N ALA A 152 3.76 17.29 -12.82
CA ALA A 152 2.79 16.21 -12.78
C ALA A 152 2.63 15.72 -11.34
N ILE A 153 1.39 15.59 -10.90
CA ILE A 153 1.02 15.03 -9.59
C ILE A 153 0.01 13.90 -9.77
N PRO A 154 -0.12 12.98 -8.78
CA PRO A 154 -1.19 11.98 -8.79
C PRO A 154 -2.57 12.63 -8.87
N ASN A 155 -3.50 12.02 -9.62
CA ASN A 155 -4.85 12.55 -9.83
C ASN A 155 -5.88 12.01 -8.82
N ASP A 156 -5.50 11.12 -7.91
CA ASP A 156 -6.37 10.70 -6.81
C ASP A 156 -6.31 11.70 -5.65
N ALA A 157 -7.41 11.83 -4.92
CA ALA A 157 -7.57 12.82 -3.85
C ALA A 157 -6.50 12.70 -2.75
N THR A 158 -6.09 11.49 -2.41
CA THR A 158 -5.18 11.24 -1.29
C THR A 158 -3.72 11.48 -1.66
N ASN A 159 -3.25 10.96 -2.80
CA ASN A 159 -1.87 11.18 -3.25
C ASN A 159 -1.68 12.57 -3.87
N GLY A 160 -2.69 13.09 -4.58
CA GLY A 160 -2.71 14.47 -5.05
C GLY A 160 -2.55 15.47 -3.90
N GLY A 161 -3.33 15.31 -2.83
CA GLY A 161 -3.20 16.14 -1.62
C GLY A 161 -1.80 16.05 -0.98
N ARG A 162 -1.23 14.85 -0.89
CA ARG A 162 0.15 14.64 -0.39
C ARG A 162 1.19 15.33 -1.28
N ALA A 163 1.00 15.29 -2.61
CA ALA A 163 1.88 15.95 -3.55
C ALA A 163 1.84 17.47 -3.39
N LEU A 164 0.65 18.07 -3.24
CA LEU A 164 0.49 19.51 -2.99
C LEU A 164 1.17 19.93 -1.68
N LEU A 165 1.01 19.17 -0.61
CA LEU A 165 1.71 19.43 0.66
C LEU A 165 3.24 19.34 0.53
N LEU A 166 3.74 18.41 -0.31
CA LEU A 166 5.18 18.31 -0.58
C LEU A 166 5.69 19.53 -1.34
N LEU A 167 4.95 19.98 -2.35
CA LEU A 167 5.31 21.16 -3.15
C LEU A 167 5.30 22.45 -2.30
N ASP A 168 4.28 22.64 -1.48
CA ASP A 168 4.21 23.76 -0.53
C ASP A 168 5.42 23.77 0.42
N LYS A 169 5.74 22.61 1.00
CA LYS A 169 6.92 22.46 1.86
C LYS A 169 8.25 22.69 1.13
N ALA A 170 8.29 22.43 -0.17
CA ALA A 170 9.45 22.74 -1.02
C ALA A 170 9.52 24.21 -1.43
N GLY A 171 8.58 25.06 -1.03
CA GLY A 171 8.50 26.49 -1.36
C GLY A 171 8.00 26.76 -2.78
N LEU A 172 7.31 25.77 -3.40
CA LEU A 172 6.72 25.91 -4.73
C LEU A 172 5.23 26.28 -4.60
N THR A 173 4.86 27.44 -5.13
CA THR A 173 3.46 27.85 -5.22
C THR A 173 2.83 27.23 -6.46
N VAL A 174 1.75 26.48 -6.25
CA VAL A 174 0.97 25.86 -7.34
C VAL A 174 -0.25 26.72 -7.61
N THR A 175 -0.43 27.15 -8.85
CA THR A 175 -1.65 27.81 -9.33
C THR A 175 -2.56 26.79 -10.00
N GLU A 176 -3.86 26.86 -9.77
CA GLU A 176 -4.82 26.00 -10.45
C GLU A 176 -4.78 26.20 -11.97
N GLY A 177 -4.86 25.12 -12.73
CA GLY A 177 -4.97 25.18 -14.20
C GLY A 177 -4.15 24.15 -14.95
N GLY A 178 -3.88 22.99 -14.36
CA GLY A 178 -3.22 21.88 -15.04
C GLY A 178 -4.17 20.92 -15.71
N THR A 179 -3.87 20.50 -16.94
CA THR A 179 -4.52 19.33 -17.56
C THR A 179 -3.96 18.08 -16.87
N VAL A 180 -4.84 17.26 -16.27
CA VAL A 180 -4.49 15.92 -15.81
C VAL A 180 -4.36 15.04 -17.06
N THR A 181 -3.15 14.55 -17.34
CA THR A 181 -2.90 13.58 -18.43
C THR A 181 -2.79 12.18 -17.84
#